data_4ebd9df7fa291342a5521d5d074a7d5b
#
_entry.id   4ebd9df7fa291342a5521d5d074a7d5b
#
_cell.length_a   1.000
_cell.length_b   1.000
_cell.length_c   1.000
_cell.angle_alpha   90.00
_cell.angle_beta   90.00
_cell.angle_gamma   90.00
#
_symmetry.space_group_name_H-M   'P 1'
#
loop_
_entity.id
_entity.type
_entity.pdbx_description
1 polymer ?
#
loop_
_entity_poly.entity_id
_entity_poly.type
_entity_poly.pdbx_seq_one_letter_code
_entity_poly.pdbx_strand_id
1 'polypeptide(L)'
;MGSDADGEVLAYNYAHFSLDNRTMDRLGGADVGEAAPDFTATRLDGTEVALSDYRGKPVVLETGSLTCPMYAGRIDAMNALVSRFPDIAFLVLYVREAHPGERIGPHRTRADKIANALRTVNEDGEARTILVDDEVGTAHQRYGAMPNTVHVIDAEGVVVFRAMWNDPDAVETVLRRMQAGQDPGPVATRFQPAGAGVLFRVLHRAGRRALWDFATSLGRLVWLHRPRRGSRQP
;
A
#
# COMPACT_ATOMS: atom_id res chain seq x y z
N MET A 1 30.34 3.15 11.52
CA MET A 1 29.47 2.95 10.36
C MET A 1 28.05 2.44 10.71
N GLY A 2 27.72 2.09 11.96
CA GLY A 2 26.36 1.65 12.35
C GLY A 2 25.36 2.76 12.65
N SER A 3 25.79 3.96 13.04
CA SER A 3 24.88 5.01 13.52
C SER A 3 24.02 5.68 12.42
N ASP A 4 24.51 5.77 11.19
CA ASP A 4 23.79 6.46 10.10
C ASP A 4 22.69 5.56 9.51
N ALA A 5 22.99 4.27 9.33
CA ALA A 5 21.99 3.30 8.83
C ALA A 5 20.84 3.10 9.83
N ASP A 6 21.13 3.01 11.13
CA ASP A 6 20.11 2.94 12.18
C ASP A 6 19.24 4.21 12.19
N GLY A 7 19.83 5.37 11.93
CA GLY A 7 19.13 6.64 11.82
C GLY A 7 18.16 6.69 10.64
N GLU A 8 18.55 6.19 9.47
CA GLU A 8 17.68 6.11 8.29
C GLU A 8 16.50 5.14 8.49
N VAL A 9 16.77 3.97 9.09
CA VAL A 9 15.71 2.99 9.42
C VAL A 9 14.68 3.60 10.35
N LEU A 10 15.10 4.33 11.39
CA LEU A 10 14.21 4.98 12.33
C LEU A 10 13.47 6.18 11.73
N ALA A 11 14.09 6.90 10.82
CA ALA A 11 13.45 8.01 10.10
C ALA A 11 12.32 7.53 9.18
N TYR A 12 12.52 6.39 8.50
CA TYR A 12 11.50 5.80 7.67
C TYR A 12 10.39 5.13 8.50
N ASN A 13 10.76 4.33 9.51
CA ASN A 13 9.84 3.59 10.36
C ASN A 13 9.49 4.40 11.61
N TYR A 14 8.65 5.41 11.49
CA TYR A 14 8.28 6.27 12.61
C TYR A 14 7.62 5.48 13.76
N ALA A 15 7.92 5.90 15.00
CA ALA A 15 7.44 5.24 16.21
C ALA A 15 5.95 5.50 16.49
N HIS A 16 5.40 6.62 15.98
CA HIS A 16 4.04 7.06 16.26
C HIS A 16 3.41 7.61 14.99
N PHE A 17 2.11 7.35 14.83
CA PHE A 17 1.35 7.93 13.75
C PHE A 17 1.25 9.44 13.90
N SER A 18 1.63 10.19 12.87
CA SER A 18 1.41 11.61 12.74
C SER A 18 1.05 11.96 11.30
N LEU A 19 0.09 12.87 11.13
CA LEU A 19 -0.25 13.40 9.80
C LEU A 19 0.87 14.25 9.22
N ASP A 20 1.77 14.78 10.05
CA ASP A 20 2.90 15.59 9.61
C ASP A 20 3.98 14.73 8.92
N ASN A 21 3.98 13.42 9.16
CA ASN A 21 4.87 12.46 8.51
C ASN A 21 4.43 12.10 7.07
N ARG A 22 3.37 12.75 6.54
CA ARG A 22 2.77 12.38 5.26
C ARG A 22 2.33 13.59 4.47
N THR A 23 2.75 13.64 3.22
CA THR A 23 2.20 14.56 2.23
C THR A 23 1.00 13.89 1.59
N MET A 24 -0.24 14.29 1.99
CA MET A 24 -1.48 13.71 1.45
C MET A 24 -2.03 14.50 0.26
N ASP A 25 -1.30 15.50 -0.21
CA ASP A 25 -1.79 16.39 -1.25
C ASP A 25 -1.54 15.86 -2.66
N ARG A 26 -0.52 15.02 -2.82
CA ARG A 26 -0.13 14.44 -4.11
C ARG A 26 0.51 13.07 -3.93
N LEU A 27 0.10 12.11 -4.76
CA LEU A 27 0.79 10.83 -4.88
C LEU A 27 2.12 11.06 -5.62
N GLY A 28 3.24 10.73 -4.97
CA GLY A 28 4.56 10.71 -5.60
C GLY A 28 4.75 9.48 -6.49
N GLY A 29 5.98 9.30 -6.97
CA GLY A 29 6.35 8.15 -7.82
C GLY A 29 5.98 8.35 -9.29
N ALA A 30 6.11 7.28 -10.09
CA ALA A 30 5.87 7.31 -11.53
C ALA A 30 4.41 7.65 -11.87
N ASP A 31 4.22 8.49 -12.87
CA ASP A 31 2.90 8.85 -13.39
C ASP A 31 2.39 7.80 -14.41
N VAL A 32 1.11 7.88 -14.74
CA VAL A 32 0.53 7.07 -15.82
C VAL A 32 1.24 7.39 -17.13
N GLY A 33 1.64 6.35 -17.87
CA GLY A 33 2.44 6.44 -19.08
C GLY A 33 3.95 6.36 -18.86
N GLU A 34 4.42 6.40 -17.61
CA GLU A 34 5.84 6.25 -17.29
C GLU A 34 6.20 4.80 -16.96
N ALA A 35 7.48 4.47 -17.14
CA ALA A 35 7.98 3.16 -16.72
C ALA A 35 7.86 3.00 -15.21
N ALA A 36 7.29 1.87 -14.77
CA ALA A 36 7.24 1.53 -13.36
C ALA A 36 8.65 1.38 -12.80
N PRO A 37 9.00 2.10 -11.70
CA PRO A 37 10.31 1.99 -11.08
C PRO A 37 10.61 0.56 -10.65
N ASP A 38 11.70 0.00 -11.16
CA ASP A 38 12.11 -1.35 -10.75
C ASP A 38 12.63 -1.35 -9.29
N PHE A 39 12.42 -2.44 -8.59
CA PHE A 39 12.93 -2.67 -7.25
C PHE A 39 13.13 -4.15 -6.99
N THR A 40 13.99 -4.46 -6.03
CA THR A 40 14.13 -5.82 -5.47
C THR A 40 13.48 -5.86 -4.10
N ALA A 41 12.75 -6.94 -3.82
CA ALA A 41 12.10 -7.19 -2.54
C ALA A 41 12.19 -8.67 -2.15
N THR A 42 11.89 -8.99 -0.90
CA THR A 42 11.96 -10.34 -0.38
C THR A 42 10.57 -10.96 -0.26
N ARG A 43 10.36 -12.14 -0.80
CA ARG A 43 9.14 -12.92 -0.56
C ARG A 43 9.10 -13.44 0.88
N LEU A 44 7.93 -13.90 1.33
CA LEU A 44 7.76 -14.47 2.67
C LEU A 44 8.59 -15.75 2.91
N ASP A 45 8.97 -16.46 1.85
CA ASP A 45 9.85 -17.64 1.91
C ASP A 45 11.35 -17.28 1.93
N GLY A 46 11.67 -15.97 1.91
CA GLY A 46 13.05 -15.47 1.94
C GLY A 46 13.69 -15.31 0.56
N THR A 47 13.02 -15.67 -0.53
CA THR A 47 13.59 -15.49 -1.88
C THR A 47 13.53 -14.02 -2.30
N GLU A 48 14.57 -13.54 -2.96
CA GLU A 48 14.57 -12.21 -3.57
C GLU A 48 13.92 -12.25 -4.96
N VAL A 49 13.19 -11.20 -5.28
CA VAL A 49 12.51 -11.04 -6.56
C VAL A 49 12.54 -9.56 -6.97
N ALA A 50 12.74 -9.31 -8.25
CA ALA A 50 12.62 -7.98 -8.82
C ALA A 50 11.21 -7.77 -9.40
N LEU A 51 10.73 -6.52 -9.45
CA LEU A 51 9.49 -6.22 -10.15
C LEU A 51 9.61 -6.58 -11.64
N SER A 52 10.79 -6.38 -12.22
CA SER A 52 11.10 -6.73 -13.61
C SER A 52 10.97 -8.23 -13.92
N ASP A 53 10.99 -9.13 -12.93
CA ASP A 53 10.76 -10.56 -13.14
C ASP A 53 9.32 -10.87 -13.58
N TYR A 54 8.40 -9.90 -13.42
CA TYR A 54 7.01 -9.99 -13.88
C TYR A 54 6.78 -9.43 -15.28
N ARG A 55 7.83 -8.99 -15.99
CA ARG A 55 7.69 -8.53 -17.39
C ARG A 55 7.01 -9.58 -18.27
N GLY A 56 6.20 -9.14 -19.22
CA GLY A 56 5.35 -10.00 -20.04
C GLY A 56 4.02 -10.37 -19.39
N LYS A 57 3.78 -9.93 -18.14
CA LYS A 57 2.53 -10.15 -17.40
C LYS A 57 2.12 -8.84 -16.71
N PRO A 58 0.86 -8.41 -16.85
CA PRO A 58 0.39 -7.24 -16.10
C PRO A 58 0.47 -7.46 -14.59
N VAL A 59 0.70 -6.38 -13.86
CA VAL A 59 0.87 -6.38 -12.41
C VAL A 59 -0.11 -5.40 -11.75
N VAL A 60 -0.78 -5.83 -10.69
CA VAL A 60 -1.42 -4.95 -9.72
C VAL A 60 -0.55 -4.92 -8.47
N LEU A 61 0.07 -3.78 -8.19
CA LEU A 61 0.94 -3.56 -7.05
C LEU A 61 0.24 -2.66 -6.03
N GLU A 62 -0.05 -3.19 -4.85
CA GLU A 62 -0.63 -2.45 -3.73
C GLU A 62 0.38 -2.32 -2.60
N THR A 63 0.52 -1.14 -1.99
CA THR A 63 1.27 -0.98 -0.74
C THR A 63 0.39 -1.28 0.46
N GLY A 64 0.93 -1.97 1.47
CA GLY A 64 0.15 -2.34 2.65
C GLY A 64 1.00 -2.62 3.88
N SER A 65 0.37 -2.65 5.04
CA SER A 65 0.98 -3.09 6.31
C SER A 65 -0.08 -3.58 7.29
N LEU A 66 0.34 -4.38 8.27
CA LEU A 66 -0.51 -5.02 9.26
C LEU A 66 -1.35 -4.01 10.08
N THR A 67 -0.82 -2.80 10.28
CA THR A 67 -1.49 -1.72 11.03
C THR A 67 -2.16 -0.68 10.13
N CYS A 68 -2.36 -0.97 8.84
CA CYS A 68 -3.09 -0.08 7.93
C CYS A 68 -4.56 -0.50 7.80
N PRO A 69 -5.53 0.25 8.39
CA PRO A 69 -6.95 -0.09 8.25
C PRO A 69 -7.45 -0.05 6.80
N MET A 70 -6.90 0.85 5.99
CA MET A 70 -7.26 0.97 4.57
C MET A 70 -6.88 -0.28 3.80
N TYR A 71 -5.65 -0.78 3.98
CA TYR A 71 -5.19 -2.03 3.39
C TYR A 71 -6.02 -3.22 3.88
N ALA A 72 -6.12 -3.40 5.22
CA ALA A 72 -6.87 -4.52 5.80
C ALA A 72 -8.34 -4.57 5.36
N GLY A 73 -8.94 -3.41 5.11
CA GLY A 73 -10.32 -3.31 4.62
C GLY A 73 -10.50 -3.62 3.13
N ARG A 74 -9.41 -3.81 2.37
CA ARG A 74 -9.46 -4.11 0.94
C ARG A 74 -9.06 -5.54 0.60
N ILE A 75 -8.50 -6.29 1.54
CA ILE A 75 -7.96 -7.64 1.32
C ILE A 75 -8.98 -8.54 0.63
N ASP A 76 -10.21 -8.66 1.17
CA ASP A 76 -11.22 -9.54 0.61
C ASP A 76 -11.60 -9.17 -0.83
N ALA A 77 -11.81 -7.87 -1.09
CA ALA A 77 -12.15 -7.39 -2.42
C ALA A 77 -11.02 -7.61 -3.42
N MET A 78 -9.77 -7.37 -3.02
CA MET A 78 -8.61 -7.59 -3.86
C MET A 78 -8.34 -9.08 -4.10
N ASN A 79 -8.51 -9.94 -3.09
CA ASN A 79 -8.44 -11.41 -3.25
C ASN A 79 -9.49 -11.91 -4.25
N ALA A 80 -10.70 -11.34 -4.25
CA ALA A 80 -11.73 -11.68 -5.23
C ALA A 80 -11.32 -11.30 -6.67
N LEU A 81 -10.53 -10.24 -6.85
CA LEU A 81 -10.00 -9.87 -8.17
C LEU A 81 -8.97 -10.90 -8.66
N VAL A 82 -8.12 -11.45 -7.79
CA VAL A 82 -7.15 -12.51 -8.16
C VAL A 82 -7.85 -13.65 -8.90
N SER A 83 -8.97 -14.15 -8.35
CA SER A 83 -9.71 -15.25 -8.95
C SER A 83 -10.36 -14.88 -10.29
N ARG A 84 -10.71 -13.61 -10.49
CA ARG A 84 -11.34 -13.11 -11.72
C ARG A 84 -10.36 -12.78 -12.83
N PHE A 85 -9.10 -12.51 -12.48
CA PHE A 85 -8.05 -12.11 -13.41
C PHE A 85 -6.78 -12.96 -13.24
N PRO A 86 -6.82 -14.27 -13.54
CA PRO A 86 -5.73 -15.21 -13.25
C PRO A 86 -4.44 -14.93 -14.04
N ASP A 87 -4.54 -14.21 -15.15
CA ASP A 87 -3.40 -13.85 -15.99
C ASP A 87 -2.65 -12.59 -15.50
N ILE A 88 -3.12 -11.97 -14.42
CA ILE A 88 -2.53 -10.77 -13.83
C ILE A 88 -1.82 -11.13 -12.52
N ALA A 89 -0.64 -10.60 -12.30
CA ALA A 89 0.07 -10.75 -11.04
C ALA A 89 -0.44 -9.74 -10.01
N PHE A 90 -0.99 -10.22 -8.91
CA PHE A 90 -1.41 -9.35 -7.79
C PHE A 90 -0.36 -9.41 -6.69
N LEU A 91 0.28 -8.29 -6.44
CA LEU A 91 1.39 -8.14 -5.51
C LEU A 91 1.04 -7.14 -4.41
N VAL A 92 1.43 -7.47 -3.20
CA VAL A 92 1.41 -6.54 -2.06
C VAL A 92 2.85 -6.19 -1.73
N LEU A 93 3.22 -4.93 -1.86
CA LEU A 93 4.47 -4.43 -1.31
C LEU A 93 4.25 -4.12 0.18
N TYR A 94 4.78 -4.99 1.04
CA TYR A 94 4.70 -4.81 2.48
C TYR A 94 5.70 -3.75 2.94
N VAL A 95 5.18 -2.65 3.44
CA VAL A 95 5.95 -1.44 3.76
C VAL A 95 6.02 -1.20 5.27
N ARG A 96 6.39 0.02 5.70
CA ARG A 96 6.37 0.39 7.12
C ARG A 96 4.96 0.33 7.71
N GLU A 97 4.87 0.16 9.03
CA GLU A 97 3.59 0.18 9.72
C GLU A 97 2.92 1.55 9.62
N ALA A 98 1.63 1.54 9.25
CA ALA A 98 0.86 2.78 9.07
C ALA A 98 0.47 3.42 10.41
N HIS A 99 0.12 2.60 11.39
CA HIS A 99 -0.27 3.01 12.74
C HIS A 99 0.46 2.16 13.77
N PRO A 100 1.79 2.35 13.93
CA PRO A 100 2.54 1.61 14.93
C PRO A 100 2.04 1.93 16.34
N GLY A 101 2.13 0.96 17.22
CA GLY A 101 1.75 1.07 18.63
C GLY A 101 2.67 0.25 19.52
N GLU A 102 2.28 0.07 20.79
CA GLU A 102 3.11 -0.65 21.76
C GLU A 102 3.18 -2.16 21.52
N ARG A 103 2.22 -2.73 20.77
CA ARG A 103 2.18 -4.17 20.46
C ARG A 103 2.75 -4.49 19.09
N ILE A 104 2.60 -3.59 18.14
CA ILE A 104 3.16 -3.65 16.80
C ILE A 104 3.88 -2.33 16.57
N GLY A 105 5.16 -2.30 16.89
CA GLY A 105 6.00 -1.12 16.79
C GLY A 105 6.56 -0.91 15.37
N PRO A 106 7.42 0.11 15.22
CA PRO A 106 8.16 0.32 13.99
C PRO A 106 9.10 -0.87 13.72
N HIS A 107 9.24 -1.24 12.46
CA HIS A 107 10.19 -2.28 12.06
C HIS A 107 11.63 -1.79 12.26
N ARG A 108 12.47 -2.67 12.76
CA ARG A 108 13.92 -2.43 12.90
C ARG A 108 14.73 -3.32 11.97
N THR A 109 14.16 -4.46 11.61
CA THR A 109 14.82 -5.48 10.81
C THR A 109 13.86 -6.00 9.73
N ARG A 110 14.41 -6.61 8.70
CA ARG A 110 13.65 -7.34 7.69
C ARG A 110 12.84 -8.48 8.30
N ALA A 111 13.39 -9.15 9.29
CA ALA A 111 12.70 -10.22 10.00
C ALA A 111 11.43 -9.72 10.69
N ASP A 112 11.45 -8.52 11.29
CA ASP A 112 10.23 -7.91 11.88
C ASP A 112 9.17 -7.67 10.81
N LYS A 113 9.58 -7.15 9.64
CA LYS A 113 8.66 -6.93 8.51
C LYS A 113 8.05 -8.23 8.00
N ILE A 114 8.87 -9.27 7.80
CA ILE A 114 8.41 -10.59 7.35
C ILE A 114 7.43 -11.19 8.37
N ALA A 115 7.75 -11.12 9.68
CA ALA A 115 6.88 -11.62 10.73
C ALA A 115 5.51 -10.93 10.73
N ASN A 116 5.47 -9.61 10.58
CA ASN A 116 4.21 -8.87 10.50
C ASN A 116 3.48 -9.11 9.16
N ALA A 117 4.20 -9.25 8.05
CA ALA A 117 3.62 -9.60 6.76
C ALA A 117 2.94 -10.98 6.79
N LEU A 118 3.56 -11.98 7.43
CA LEU A 118 2.95 -13.30 7.67
C LEU A 118 1.66 -13.21 8.48
N ARG A 119 1.56 -12.26 9.40
CA ARG A 119 0.34 -12.06 10.17
C ARG A 119 -0.82 -11.53 9.30
N THR A 120 -0.57 -10.77 8.23
CA THR A 120 -1.65 -10.38 7.31
C THR A 120 -2.24 -11.60 6.60
N VAL A 121 -1.43 -12.61 6.29
CA VAL A 121 -1.91 -13.89 5.74
C VAL A 121 -2.77 -14.62 6.78
N ASN A 122 -2.26 -14.76 8.00
CA ASN A 122 -2.88 -15.60 9.02
C ASN A 122 -4.09 -14.96 9.72
N GLU A 123 -4.06 -13.62 9.91
CA GLU A 123 -5.07 -12.90 10.69
C GLU A 123 -6.09 -12.14 9.82
N ASP A 124 -5.67 -11.68 8.62
CA ASP A 124 -6.50 -10.87 7.72
C ASP A 124 -6.88 -11.61 6.43
N GLY A 125 -6.37 -12.83 6.20
CA GLY A 125 -6.72 -13.65 5.03
C GLY A 125 -6.09 -13.17 3.73
N GLU A 126 -4.94 -12.45 3.77
CA GLU A 126 -4.24 -12.03 2.57
C GLU A 126 -3.76 -13.25 1.76
N ALA A 127 -4.23 -13.36 0.51
CA ALA A 127 -3.92 -14.49 -0.37
C ALA A 127 -3.01 -14.11 -1.55
N ARG A 128 -2.73 -12.82 -1.73
CA ARG A 128 -1.86 -12.33 -2.81
C ARG A 128 -0.39 -12.56 -2.47
N THR A 129 0.46 -12.51 -3.49
CA THR A 129 1.91 -12.57 -3.28
C THR A 129 2.41 -11.34 -2.54
N ILE A 130 3.01 -11.54 -1.37
CA ILE A 130 3.60 -10.45 -0.58
C ILE A 130 5.09 -10.35 -0.88
N LEU A 131 5.50 -9.12 -1.19
CA LEU A 131 6.89 -8.69 -1.38
C LEU A 131 7.23 -7.74 -0.23
N VAL A 132 8.23 -8.09 0.57
CA VAL A 132 8.65 -7.30 1.72
C VAL A 132 9.75 -6.33 1.28
N ASP A 133 9.48 -5.04 1.40
CA ASP A 133 10.43 -3.97 1.13
C ASP A 133 11.62 -3.97 2.11
N ASP A 134 12.71 -3.32 1.77
CA ASP A 134 13.85 -3.15 2.66
C ASP A 134 13.50 -2.32 3.92
N GLU A 135 14.44 -2.22 4.83
CA GLU A 135 14.26 -1.57 6.12
C GLU A 135 14.05 -0.05 6.01
N VAL A 136 14.58 0.56 4.95
CA VAL A 136 14.48 2.01 4.70
C VAL A 136 13.38 2.38 3.71
N GLY A 137 12.68 1.38 3.15
CA GLY A 137 11.52 1.61 2.29
C GLY A 137 11.87 2.10 0.89
N THR A 138 12.95 1.58 0.32
CA THR A 138 13.45 2.03 -1.01
C THR A 138 12.38 1.89 -2.09
N ALA A 139 11.69 0.76 -2.18
CA ALA A 139 10.61 0.56 -3.12
C ALA A 139 9.39 1.44 -2.76
N HIS A 140 9.00 1.48 -1.49
CA HIS A 140 7.88 2.31 -1.03
C HIS A 140 8.03 3.79 -1.38
N GLN A 141 9.23 4.33 -1.23
CA GLN A 141 9.51 5.73 -1.57
C GLN A 141 9.35 5.99 -3.08
N ARG A 142 9.76 5.06 -3.93
CA ARG A 142 9.60 5.14 -5.38
C ARG A 142 8.13 5.06 -5.82
N TYR A 143 7.26 4.46 -5.01
CA TYR A 143 5.83 4.34 -5.24
C TYR A 143 4.99 5.31 -4.38
N GLY A 144 5.57 6.45 -3.99
CA GLY A 144 4.88 7.59 -3.39
C GLY A 144 4.76 7.58 -1.87
N ALA A 145 5.39 6.61 -1.18
CA ALA A 145 5.51 6.52 0.28
C ALA A 145 4.18 6.56 1.08
N MET A 146 3.05 6.31 0.42
CA MET A 146 1.72 6.27 1.05
C MET A 146 1.35 4.85 1.50
N PRO A 147 0.55 4.69 2.55
CA PRO A 147 0.35 3.39 3.20
C PRO A 147 -0.58 2.43 2.44
N ASN A 148 -1.31 2.90 1.45
CA ASN A 148 -2.25 2.08 0.69
C ASN A 148 -2.45 2.61 -0.73
N THR A 149 -1.36 2.71 -1.49
CA THR A 149 -1.42 3.04 -2.92
C THR A 149 -1.69 1.78 -3.73
N VAL A 150 -2.26 1.96 -4.91
CA VAL A 150 -2.34 0.91 -5.92
C VAL A 150 -1.81 1.42 -7.26
N HIS A 151 -1.04 0.58 -7.94
CA HIS A 151 -0.55 0.80 -9.29
C HIS A 151 -0.92 -0.40 -10.15
N VAL A 152 -1.46 -0.16 -11.34
CA VAL A 152 -1.61 -1.17 -12.38
C VAL A 152 -0.55 -0.91 -13.42
N ILE A 153 0.24 -1.94 -13.70
CA ILE A 153 1.40 -1.90 -14.59
C ILE A 153 1.10 -2.90 -15.73
N ASP A 154 1.29 -2.51 -16.97
CA ASP A 154 1.09 -3.39 -18.11
C ASP A 154 2.22 -4.44 -18.26
N ALA A 155 2.10 -5.30 -19.26
CA ALA A 155 3.09 -6.34 -19.53
C ALA A 155 4.46 -5.77 -19.94
N GLU A 156 4.48 -4.59 -20.53
CA GLU A 156 5.68 -3.84 -20.92
C GLU A 156 6.32 -3.12 -19.74
N GLY A 157 5.61 -3.06 -18.59
CA GLY A 157 6.04 -2.44 -17.34
C GLY A 157 5.83 -0.94 -17.30
N VAL A 158 4.83 -0.45 -17.99
CA VAL A 158 4.38 0.94 -17.92
C VAL A 158 3.23 1.05 -16.94
N VAL A 159 3.22 2.10 -16.13
CA VAL A 159 2.09 2.40 -15.23
C VAL A 159 0.90 2.85 -16.07
N VAL A 160 -0.19 2.09 -16.07
CA VAL A 160 -1.42 2.41 -16.81
C VAL A 160 -2.54 2.97 -15.90
N PHE A 161 -2.41 2.78 -14.59
CA PHE A 161 -3.30 3.35 -13.60
C PHE A 161 -2.58 3.44 -12.25
N ARG A 162 -2.91 4.47 -11.48
CA ARG A 162 -2.48 4.59 -10.09
C ARG A 162 -3.49 5.33 -9.24
N ALA A 163 -3.54 5.01 -7.97
CA ALA A 163 -4.37 5.72 -7.00
C ALA A 163 -3.68 5.84 -5.65
N MET A 164 -3.86 7.01 -5.00
CA MET A 164 -3.33 7.27 -3.66
C MET A 164 -3.96 6.37 -2.59
N TRP A 165 -5.22 6.00 -2.80
CA TRP A 165 -5.96 5.06 -1.97
C TRP A 165 -6.52 3.97 -2.86
N ASN A 166 -6.24 2.71 -2.51
CA ASN A 166 -6.76 1.59 -3.30
C ASN A 166 -8.29 1.60 -3.31
N ASP A 167 -8.84 1.59 -4.54
CA ASP A 167 -10.26 1.44 -4.84
C ASP A 167 -10.42 0.20 -5.72
N PRO A 168 -10.84 -0.95 -5.15
CA PRO A 168 -10.97 -2.20 -5.89
C PRO A 168 -11.90 -2.12 -7.11
N ASP A 169 -12.96 -1.29 -7.05
CA ASP A 169 -13.89 -1.10 -8.17
C ASP A 169 -13.21 -0.38 -9.34
N ALA A 170 -12.38 0.61 -9.04
CA ALA A 170 -11.58 1.30 -10.04
C ALA A 170 -10.54 0.37 -10.64
N VAL A 171 -9.83 -0.42 -9.82
CA VAL A 171 -8.87 -1.44 -10.28
C VAL A 171 -9.59 -2.43 -11.20
N GLU A 172 -10.72 -2.99 -10.80
CA GLU A 172 -11.48 -3.91 -11.65
C GLU A 172 -11.85 -3.29 -13.00
N THR A 173 -12.26 -2.03 -12.99
CA THR A 173 -12.63 -1.31 -14.23
C THR A 173 -11.43 -1.23 -15.18
N VAL A 174 -10.25 -0.88 -14.67
CA VAL A 174 -8.99 -0.83 -15.43
C VAL A 174 -8.68 -2.21 -16.00
N LEU A 175 -8.71 -3.26 -15.18
CA LEU A 175 -8.37 -4.62 -15.59
C LEU A 175 -9.32 -5.16 -16.67
N ARG A 176 -10.63 -4.87 -16.56
CA ARG A 176 -11.61 -5.24 -17.60
C ARG A 176 -11.34 -4.56 -18.93
N ARG A 177 -10.98 -3.28 -18.91
CA ARG A 177 -10.61 -2.56 -20.15
C ARG A 177 -9.36 -3.15 -20.76
N MET A 178 -8.30 -3.41 -19.98
CA MET A 178 -7.08 -4.05 -20.45
C MET A 178 -7.37 -5.43 -21.07
N GLN A 179 -8.20 -6.25 -20.43
CA GLN A 179 -8.57 -7.58 -20.91
C GLN A 179 -9.37 -7.52 -22.23
N ALA A 180 -10.13 -6.45 -22.43
CA ALA A 180 -10.85 -6.17 -23.69
C ALA A 180 -9.95 -5.55 -24.76
N GLY A 181 -8.66 -5.37 -24.54
CA GLY A 181 -7.73 -4.69 -25.45
C GLY A 181 -8.03 -3.19 -25.63
N GLN A 182 -8.70 -2.59 -24.66
CA GLN A 182 -9.05 -1.17 -24.65
C GLN A 182 -8.02 -0.38 -23.83
N ASP A 183 -7.84 0.89 -24.18
CA ASP A 183 -7.08 1.82 -23.34
C ASP A 183 -7.76 1.92 -21.95
N PRO A 184 -7.02 1.64 -20.86
CA PRO A 184 -7.54 1.84 -19.53
C PRO A 184 -8.09 3.24 -19.28
N GLY A 185 -7.44 4.26 -19.84
CA GLY A 185 -7.83 5.66 -19.72
C GLY A 185 -7.96 6.14 -18.28
N PRO A 186 -8.42 7.35 -18.04
CA PRO A 186 -8.67 7.82 -16.69
C PRO A 186 -9.87 7.11 -16.07
N VAL A 187 -9.67 6.57 -14.86
CA VAL A 187 -10.72 5.99 -14.03
C VAL A 187 -10.83 6.78 -12.74
N ALA A 188 -12.03 7.26 -12.44
CA ALA A 188 -12.29 7.99 -11.20
C ALA A 188 -12.19 7.05 -10.00
N THR A 189 -11.45 7.46 -8.98
CA THR A 189 -11.31 6.73 -7.72
C THR A 189 -12.16 7.39 -6.63
N ARG A 190 -12.62 6.58 -5.69
CA ARG A 190 -13.36 7.05 -4.52
C ARG A 190 -12.55 6.78 -3.26
N PHE A 191 -12.39 7.79 -2.43
CA PHE A 191 -11.90 7.55 -1.09
C PHE A 191 -13.00 6.86 -0.27
N GLN A 192 -12.76 5.63 0.10
CA GLN A 192 -13.66 4.84 0.96
C GLN A 192 -12.92 4.55 2.27
N PRO A 193 -13.29 5.13 3.40
CA PRO A 193 -12.68 4.81 4.68
C PRO A 193 -12.91 3.33 5.03
N ALA A 194 -11.99 2.75 5.78
CA ALA A 194 -12.19 1.41 6.32
C ALA A 194 -13.43 1.37 7.22
N GLY A 195 -14.17 0.28 7.17
CA GLY A 195 -15.32 0.08 8.05
C GLY A 195 -14.91 0.13 9.53
N ALA A 196 -15.81 0.61 10.40
CA ALA A 196 -15.51 0.83 11.81
C ALA A 196 -14.98 -0.42 12.53
N GLY A 197 -15.49 -1.61 12.19
CA GLY A 197 -15.03 -2.88 12.75
C GLY A 197 -13.57 -3.20 12.36
N VAL A 198 -13.21 -2.99 11.09
CA VAL A 198 -11.83 -3.18 10.59
C VAL A 198 -10.91 -2.15 11.25
N LEU A 199 -11.30 -0.88 11.27
CA LEU A 199 -10.55 0.19 11.90
C LEU A 199 -10.24 -0.14 13.36
N PHE A 200 -11.26 -0.50 14.14
CA PHE A 200 -11.08 -0.84 15.55
C PHE A 200 -10.19 -2.08 15.72
N ARG A 201 -10.43 -3.15 14.97
CA ARG A 201 -9.64 -4.39 15.00
C ARG A 201 -8.16 -4.11 14.75
N VAL A 202 -7.84 -3.36 13.69
CA VAL A 202 -6.47 -3.07 13.29
C VAL A 202 -5.75 -2.18 14.30
N LEU A 203 -6.40 -1.10 14.75
CA LEU A 203 -5.78 -0.19 15.73
C LEU A 203 -5.67 -0.83 17.11
N HIS A 204 -6.67 -1.61 17.54
CA HIS A 204 -6.60 -2.35 18.79
C HIS A 204 -5.48 -3.40 18.78
N ARG A 205 -5.28 -4.09 17.65
CA ARG A 205 -4.17 -5.04 17.45
C ARG A 205 -2.81 -4.35 17.61
N ALA A 206 -2.66 -3.14 17.07
CA ALA A 206 -1.43 -2.36 17.19
C ALA A 206 -1.18 -1.86 18.63
N GLY A 207 -2.26 -1.57 19.38
CA GLY A 207 -2.20 -1.21 20.79
C GLY A 207 -2.97 0.06 21.14
N ARG A 208 -3.01 0.39 22.43
CA ARG A 208 -3.72 1.57 22.95
C ARG A 208 -3.16 2.89 22.40
N ARG A 209 -1.87 2.94 22.18
CA ARG A 209 -1.19 4.11 21.62
C ARG A 209 -1.67 4.39 20.19
N ALA A 210 -1.77 3.38 19.35
CA ALA A 210 -2.28 3.52 17.98
C ALA A 210 -3.72 4.06 17.98
N LEU A 211 -4.57 3.58 18.87
CA LEU A 211 -5.94 4.10 19.06
C LEU A 211 -5.94 5.57 19.45
N TRP A 212 -5.08 5.96 20.39
CA TRP A 212 -4.96 7.33 20.88
C TRP A 212 -4.46 8.28 19.77
N ASP A 213 -3.37 7.91 19.10
CA ASP A 213 -2.78 8.71 18.02
C ASP A 213 -3.77 8.90 16.86
N PHE A 214 -4.55 7.86 16.53
CA PHE A 214 -5.61 7.97 15.55
C PHE A 214 -6.75 8.89 16.01
N ALA A 215 -7.25 8.72 17.24
CA ALA A 215 -8.35 9.53 17.78
C ALA A 215 -8.00 11.02 17.82
N THR A 216 -6.79 11.37 18.26
CA THR A 216 -6.31 12.76 18.30
C THR A 216 -6.10 13.38 16.91
N SER A 217 -5.80 12.54 15.92
CA SER A 217 -5.62 12.96 14.53
C SER A 217 -6.93 13.00 13.72
N LEU A 218 -8.03 12.43 14.26
CA LEU A 218 -9.27 12.22 13.50
C LEU A 218 -9.88 13.53 12.98
N GLY A 219 -9.90 14.58 13.79
CA GLY A 219 -10.42 15.89 13.37
C GLY A 219 -9.72 16.46 12.14
N ARG A 220 -8.38 16.34 12.10
CA ARG A 220 -7.55 16.77 10.97
C ARG A 220 -7.73 15.84 9.76
N LEU A 221 -7.84 14.52 9.98
CA LEU A 221 -8.13 13.55 8.92
C LEU A 221 -9.47 13.83 8.24
N VAL A 222 -10.53 14.07 9.00
CA VAL A 222 -11.85 14.44 8.47
C VAL A 222 -11.78 15.74 7.68
N TRP A 223 -11.02 16.73 8.15
CA TRP A 223 -10.84 17.98 7.45
C TRP A 223 -10.09 17.82 6.12
N LEU A 224 -9.02 17.04 6.09
CA LEU A 224 -8.22 16.76 4.90
C LEU A 224 -9.00 15.99 3.82
N HIS A 225 -9.92 15.11 4.23
CA HIS A 225 -10.72 14.29 3.32
C HIS A 225 -12.10 14.87 3.01
N ARG A 226 -12.41 16.08 3.46
CA ARG A 226 -13.64 16.76 3.06
C ARG A 226 -13.61 17.05 1.56
N PRO A 227 -14.67 16.68 0.80
CA PRO A 227 -14.75 17.05 -0.60
C PRO A 227 -14.68 18.59 -0.70
N ARG A 228 -13.63 19.10 -1.33
CA ARG A 228 -13.53 20.52 -1.64
C ARG A 228 -14.67 20.84 -2.61
N ARG A 229 -15.69 21.56 -2.17
CA ARG A 229 -16.73 22.08 -3.04
C ARG A 229 -16.04 23.02 -4.04
N GLY A 230 -15.89 22.59 -5.30
CA GLY A 230 -15.59 23.47 -6.43
C GLY A 230 -14.24 23.36 -7.10
N SER A 231 -13.54 22.23 -7.14
CA SER A 231 -12.48 22.01 -8.14
C SER A 231 -12.93 20.96 -9.14
N ARG A 232 -13.56 21.41 -10.23
CA ARG A 232 -13.51 20.68 -11.48
C ARG A 232 -12.04 20.70 -11.88
N GLN A 233 -11.37 19.56 -11.83
CA GLN A 233 -10.07 19.40 -12.47
C GLN A 233 -10.30 19.38 -13.98
N PRO A 234 -9.43 20.08 -14.75
CA PRO A 234 -9.46 20.06 -16.20
C PRO A 234 -9.14 18.70 -16.77
#